data_cae0ee908ff0899a8d48f79045761d31
#
_entry.id   cae0ee908ff0899a8d48f79045761d31
#
_cell.length_a   1.000
_cell.length_b   1.000
_cell.length_c   1.000
_cell.angle_alpha   90.00
_cell.angle_beta   90.00
_cell.angle_gamma   90.00
#
_symmetry.space_group_name_H-M   'P 1'
#
loop_
_entity.id
_entity.type
_entity.pdbx_description
1 polymer ?
#
loop_
_entity_poly.entity_id
_entity_poly.type
_entity_poly.pdbx_seq_one_letter_code
_entity_poly.pdbx_strand_id
1 'polypeptide(L)'
;MISRLYIDEAVMHHPVVGAVQESLPAIPVYVVPDAVKVHEALAAMKDPIAAGKRMIFLTRNRGPFLKKCPGTKSYTCCDYHILHIGTYCTMDCAYCILQAYFHPPFLQYFVNQERLFEELDDIVSSRRPPFHRIGTGEFTDSLIWEPWTEPSRSLVPYFAQQDRVVLELKTKTSSVENLRELEHNKKTIVAWSLNPPVIIRNEERGTASMRARLRAAAQCEAWGYPLAFHFDPLILYEGWEKDYERLVRELFTCVSAQNIVWISLGSFRFMPSLKPIIRKRFQKSRIIYGEFIPGLDGKMRYFKPLRIELYRKMAAWIRALAPDVMIYFCMEDQEVWKRALGFIPEDRGGLPRMLDESAARHCGVVI
;
A
#
# COMPACT_ATOMS: atom_id res chain seq x y z
N MET A 1 4.96 -8.57 17.23
CA MET A 1 4.01 -9.53 17.85
C MET A 1 2.90 -8.72 18.50
N ILE A 2 1.64 -9.10 18.30
CA ILE A 2 0.47 -8.48 18.95
C ILE A 2 0.55 -8.73 20.45
N SER A 3 0.18 -7.75 21.26
CA SER A 3 0.26 -7.80 22.71
C SER A 3 -1.09 -7.67 23.43
N ARG A 4 -2.12 -7.19 22.75
CA ARG A 4 -3.47 -7.01 23.30
C ARG A 4 -4.52 -7.08 22.20
N LEU A 5 -5.66 -7.67 22.52
CA LEU A 5 -6.85 -7.66 21.69
C LEU A 5 -7.96 -6.87 22.40
N TYR A 6 -8.49 -5.87 21.75
CA TYR A 6 -9.67 -5.13 22.17
C TYR A 6 -10.83 -5.51 21.25
N ILE A 7 -12.00 -5.68 21.83
CA ILE A 7 -13.23 -6.06 21.12
C ILE A 7 -14.30 -5.04 21.48
N ASP A 8 -14.87 -4.40 20.47
CA ASP A 8 -16.06 -3.56 20.62
C ASP A 8 -17.23 -4.44 21.08
N GLU A 9 -17.93 -4.06 22.16
CA GLU A 9 -19.09 -4.79 22.70
C GLU A 9 -20.12 -5.09 21.61
N ALA A 10 -20.31 -4.18 20.65
CA ALA A 10 -21.26 -4.31 19.57
C ALA A 10 -20.95 -5.46 18.58
N VAL A 11 -19.74 -6.02 18.65
CA VAL A 11 -19.29 -7.10 17.74
C VAL A 11 -18.81 -8.34 18.49
N MET A 12 -18.94 -8.41 19.81
CA MET A 12 -18.35 -9.49 20.63
C MET A 12 -18.81 -10.91 20.23
N HIS A 13 -19.96 -11.03 19.60
CA HIS A 13 -20.49 -12.33 19.11
C HIS A 13 -20.27 -12.57 17.62
N HIS A 14 -19.52 -11.68 16.93
CA HIS A 14 -19.26 -11.85 15.51
C HIS A 14 -18.30 -13.02 15.26
N PRO A 15 -18.50 -13.89 14.24
CA PRO A 15 -17.67 -15.07 14.00
C PRO A 15 -16.17 -14.76 13.85
N VAL A 16 -15.81 -13.64 13.23
CA VAL A 16 -14.43 -13.17 13.08
C VAL A 16 -13.74 -12.97 14.44
N VAL A 17 -14.49 -12.57 15.47
CA VAL A 17 -13.93 -12.36 16.82
C VAL A 17 -13.41 -13.68 17.38
N GLY A 18 -14.18 -14.77 17.28
CA GLY A 18 -13.75 -16.10 17.70
C GLY A 18 -12.49 -16.57 16.97
N ALA A 19 -12.46 -16.44 15.64
CA ALA A 19 -11.30 -16.81 14.83
C ALA A 19 -10.03 -16.04 15.22
N VAL A 20 -10.14 -14.73 15.48
CA VAL A 20 -9.00 -13.91 15.93
C VAL A 20 -8.54 -14.31 17.33
N GLN A 21 -9.46 -14.62 18.25
CA GLN A 21 -9.09 -15.09 19.60
C GLN A 21 -8.36 -16.44 19.54
N GLU A 22 -8.82 -17.37 18.71
CA GLU A 22 -8.15 -18.65 18.48
C GLU A 22 -6.75 -18.50 17.88
N SER A 23 -6.56 -17.54 16.97
CA SER A 23 -5.25 -17.23 16.38
C SER A 23 -4.27 -16.54 17.36
N LEU A 24 -4.79 -15.99 18.47
CA LEU A 24 -4.04 -15.22 19.47
C LEU A 24 -4.30 -15.73 20.91
N PRO A 25 -4.10 -17.00 21.21
CA PRO A 25 -4.58 -17.62 22.46
C PRO A 25 -3.87 -17.10 23.74
N ALA A 26 -2.69 -16.50 23.61
CA ALA A 26 -1.85 -16.15 24.76
C ALA A 26 -1.86 -14.65 25.10
N ILE A 27 -2.72 -13.85 24.47
CA ILE A 27 -2.74 -12.41 24.70
C ILE A 27 -3.95 -11.99 25.55
N PRO A 28 -3.83 -10.91 26.35
CA PRO A 28 -4.97 -10.31 27.07
C PRO A 28 -6.04 -9.82 26.11
N VAL A 29 -7.31 -10.16 26.41
CA VAL A 29 -8.50 -9.74 25.67
C VAL A 29 -9.31 -8.80 26.54
N TYR A 30 -9.75 -7.67 25.98
CA TYR A 30 -10.55 -6.65 26.63
C TYR A 30 -11.78 -6.35 25.80
N VAL A 31 -12.96 -6.53 26.36
CA VAL A 31 -14.22 -6.05 25.75
C VAL A 31 -14.42 -4.61 26.20
N VAL A 32 -14.68 -3.71 25.26
CA VAL A 32 -14.78 -2.27 25.51
C VAL A 32 -15.97 -1.67 24.76
N PRO A 33 -16.61 -0.62 25.28
CA PRO A 33 -17.79 -0.01 24.64
C PRO A 33 -17.45 0.71 23.33
N ASP A 34 -16.22 1.20 23.20
CA ASP A 34 -15.78 1.96 22.02
C ASP A 34 -14.26 2.13 21.92
N ALA A 35 -13.81 2.79 20.85
CA ALA A 35 -12.41 3.12 20.61
C ALA A 35 -11.80 4.11 21.62
N VAL A 36 -12.62 4.85 22.39
CA VAL A 36 -12.13 5.84 23.38
C VAL A 36 -11.37 5.12 24.50
N LYS A 37 -11.88 3.98 24.95
CA LYS A 37 -11.20 3.16 25.97
C LYS A 37 -9.86 2.62 25.50
N VAL A 38 -9.72 2.26 24.22
CA VAL A 38 -8.44 1.86 23.63
C VAL A 38 -7.49 3.07 23.58
N HIS A 39 -8.01 4.24 23.25
CA HIS A 39 -7.24 5.50 23.22
C HIS A 39 -6.71 5.87 24.61
N GLU A 40 -7.54 5.79 25.65
CA GLU A 40 -7.13 6.03 27.04
C GLU A 40 -5.97 5.10 27.45
N ALA A 41 -6.10 3.82 27.11
CA ALA A 41 -5.04 2.83 27.37
C ALA A 41 -3.73 3.15 26.63
N LEU A 42 -3.80 3.70 25.41
CA LEU A 42 -2.64 4.13 24.63
C LEU A 42 -2.01 5.42 25.17
N ALA A 43 -2.82 6.38 25.60
CA ALA A 43 -2.34 7.68 26.11
C ALA A 43 -1.40 7.53 27.32
N ALA A 44 -1.58 6.47 28.11
CA ALA A 44 -0.71 6.13 29.23
C ALA A 44 0.65 5.50 28.82
N MET A 45 0.87 5.18 27.53
CA MET A 45 2.09 4.53 27.07
C MET A 45 3.18 5.54 26.72
N LYS A 46 4.46 5.15 26.92
CA LYS A 46 5.63 5.99 26.62
C LYS A 46 5.72 6.35 25.11
N ASP A 47 5.43 5.40 24.24
CA ASP A 47 5.32 5.57 22.78
C ASP A 47 3.97 5.00 22.30
N PRO A 48 2.89 5.82 22.31
CA PRO A 48 1.56 5.35 21.89
C PRO A 48 1.51 4.80 20.47
N ILE A 49 2.31 5.37 19.56
CA ILE A 49 2.39 4.95 18.17
C ILE A 49 2.97 3.52 18.08
N ALA A 50 4.08 3.25 18.76
CA ALA A 50 4.66 1.90 18.76
C ALA A 50 3.79 0.88 19.50
N ALA A 51 3.14 1.31 20.59
CA ALA A 51 2.22 0.45 21.34
C ALA A 51 1.00 0.08 20.51
N GLY A 52 0.37 1.05 19.82
CA GLY A 52 -0.80 0.82 19.00
C GLY A 52 -0.58 -0.12 17.81
N LYS A 53 0.65 -0.20 17.30
CA LYS A 53 1.06 -1.18 16.26
C LYS A 53 1.04 -2.63 16.77
N ARG A 54 0.84 -2.85 18.06
CA ARG A 54 0.80 -4.14 18.74
C ARG A 54 -0.54 -4.41 19.41
N MET A 55 -1.54 -3.55 19.16
CA MET A 55 -2.89 -3.67 19.69
C MET A 55 -3.88 -3.78 18.55
N ILE A 56 -4.69 -4.84 18.54
CA ILE A 56 -5.79 -5.00 17.58
C ILE A 56 -7.08 -4.57 18.27
N PHE A 57 -7.89 -3.78 17.59
CA PHE A 57 -9.26 -3.48 17.95
C PHE A 57 -10.22 -3.99 16.87
N LEU A 58 -11.07 -4.93 17.23
CA LEU A 58 -12.13 -5.45 16.37
C LEU A 58 -13.38 -4.61 16.55
N THR A 59 -13.89 -4.01 15.49
CA THR A 59 -15.04 -3.11 15.52
C THR A 59 -15.79 -3.12 14.19
N ARG A 60 -16.85 -2.33 14.07
CA ARG A 60 -17.57 -2.09 12.82
C ARG A 60 -17.08 -0.85 12.11
N ASN A 61 -16.97 -0.92 10.80
CA ASN A 61 -16.85 0.30 10.00
C ASN A 61 -18.22 1.00 9.92
N ARG A 62 -18.29 2.23 10.41
CA ARG A 62 -19.53 3.06 10.35
C ARG A 62 -19.58 3.93 9.09
N GLY A 63 -18.43 4.14 8.45
CA GLY A 63 -18.31 4.89 7.20
C GLY A 63 -18.37 3.98 5.96
N PRO A 64 -18.17 4.51 4.75
CA PRO A 64 -18.07 3.71 3.56
C PRO A 64 -16.80 2.84 3.57
N PHE A 65 -16.92 1.61 3.08
CA PHE A 65 -15.77 0.74 2.84
C PHE A 65 -15.01 1.16 1.59
N LEU A 66 -15.73 1.59 0.55
CA LEU A 66 -15.12 2.01 -0.69
C LEU A 66 -14.95 3.53 -0.71
N LYS A 67 -13.71 3.99 -0.88
CA LYS A 67 -13.31 5.40 -0.88
C LYS A 67 -12.46 5.73 -2.08
N LYS A 68 -12.59 6.92 -2.63
CA LYS A 68 -11.61 7.43 -3.60
C LYS A 68 -10.29 7.70 -2.90
N CYS A 69 -9.19 7.42 -3.59
CA CYS A 69 -7.88 7.86 -3.13
C CYS A 69 -7.89 9.39 -2.94
N PRO A 70 -7.42 9.91 -1.80
CA PRO A 70 -7.36 11.35 -1.53
C PRO A 70 -6.28 12.04 -2.36
N GLY A 71 -6.33 11.83 -3.67
CA GLY A 71 -5.46 12.48 -4.64
C GLY A 71 -5.60 13.99 -4.56
N THR A 72 -4.57 14.71 -4.97
CA THR A 72 -4.55 16.16 -4.96
C THR A 72 -4.95 16.71 -6.33
N LYS A 73 -5.88 17.66 -6.40
CA LYS A 73 -6.37 18.27 -7.64
C LYS A 73 -5.26 18.89 -8.52
N SER A 74 -4.15 19.29 -7.92
CA SER A 74 -3.02 19.95 -8.59
C SER A 74 -1.99 19.00 -9.20
N TYR A 75 -2.20 17.68 -9.07
CA TYR A 75 -1.29 16.65 -9.59
C TYR A 75 -2.06 15.63 -10.42
N THR A 76 -1.37 14.98 -11.35
CA THR A 76 -1.94 13.88 -12.11
C THR A 76 -2.36 12.75 -11.17
N CYS A 77 -3.62 12.36 -11.25
CA CYS A 77 -4.23 11.33 -10.39
C CYS A 77 -4.52 10.05 -11.18
N CYS A 78 -4.33 8.91 -10.53
CA CYS A 78 -4.61 7.60 -11.10
C CYS A 78 -6.07 7.15 -10.95
N ASP A 79 -6.92 7.90 -10.26
CA ASP A 79 -8.34 7.59 -9.96
C ASP A 79 -8.55 6.21 -9.28
N TYR A 80 -7.67 5.89 -8.35
CA TYR A 80 -7.67 4.63 -7.61
C TYR A 80 -8.71 4.62 -6.49
N HIS A 81 -9.35 3.47 -6.26
CA HIS A 81 -10.29 3.28 -5.15
C HIS A 81 -9.65 2.48 -4.03
N ILE A 82 -9.95 2.88 -2.81
CA ILE A 82 -9.45 2.25 -1.58
C ILE A 82 -10.58 1.43 -0.96
N LEU A 83 -10.34 0.14 -0.77
CA LEU A 83 -11.19 -0.72 0.02
C LEU A 83 -10.69 -0.70 1.48
N HIS A 84 -11.47 -0.09 2.35
CA HIS A 84 -11.08 0.22 3.72
C HIS A 84 -11.38 -0.94 4.68
N ILE A 85 -10.61 -2.02 4.62
CA ILE A 85 -10.79 -3.22 5.45
C ILE A 85 -10.33 -3.04 6.91
N GLY A 86 -9.48 -2.06 7.15
CA GLY A 86 -8.90 -1.77 8.46
C GLY A 86 -7.97 -0.59 8.42
N THR A 87 -7.43 -0.20 9.57
CA THR A 87 -6.53 0.95 9.70
C THR A 87 -5.24 0.57 10.38
N TYR A 88 -4.21 1.33 10.07
CA TYR A 88 -2.88 1.22 10.65
C TYR A 88 -2.11 -0.01 10.16
N CYS A 89 -0.89 -0.21 10.66
CA CYS A 89 -0.01 -1.28 10.20
C CYS A 89 0.93 -1.72 11.33
N THR A 90 1.23 -3.00 11.40
CA THR A 90 2.18 -3.58 12.37
C THR A 90 3.62 -3.15 12.11
N MET A 91 3.93 -2.79 10.85
CA MET A 91 5.24 -2.31 10.45
C MET A 91 5.48 -0.89 10.94
N ASP A 92 6.74 -0.55 11.25
CA ASP A 92 7.11 0.73 11.83
C ASP A 92 8.08 1.50 10.92
N CYS A 93 7.63 1.79 9.68
CA CYS A 93 8.40 2.59 8.73
C CYS A 93 8.48 4.04 9.20
N ALA A 94 9.68 4.63 9.19
CA ALA A 94 9.91 6.00 9.67
C ALA A 94 9.08 7.03 8.88
N TYR A 95 8.96 6.85 7.58
CA TYR A 95 8.26 7.74 6.66
C TYR A 95 6.75 7.50 6.56
N CYS A 96 6.19 6.55 7.34
CA CYS A 96 4.78 6.19 7.20
C CYS A 96 3.86 7.32 7.63
N ILE A 97 3.04 7.80 6.68
CA ILE A 97 2.08 8.89 6.92
C ILE A 97 1.01 8.53 7.96
N LEU A 98 0.71 7.24 8.12
CA LEU A 98 -0.33 6.78 9.04
C LEU A 98 -0.04 7.17 10.50
N GLN A 99 1.25 7.39 10.84
CA GLN A 99 1.66 7.87 12.16
C GLN A 99 1.14 9.29 12.48
N ALA A 100 0.92 10.11 11.44
CA ALA A 100 0.38 11.47 11.57
C ALA A 100 -1.08 11.58 11.14
N TYR A 101 -1.63 10.56 10.48
CA TYR A 101 -2.97 10.58 9.89
C TYR A 101 -4.03 9.98 10.80
N PHE A 102 -3.72 8.85 11.46
CA PHE A 102 -4.68 8.18 12.35
C PHE A 102 -4.49 8.57 13.81
N HIS A 103 -5.57 9.05 14.40
CA HIS A 103 -5.68 9.35 15.82
C HIS A 103 -7.01 8.76 16.35
N PRO A 104 -6.95 7.81 17.26
CA PRO A 104 -5.78 7.21 17.90
C PRO A 104 -5.01 6.22 17.01
N PRO A 105 -3.67 6.06 17.24
CA PRO A 105 -2.80 5.28 16.36
C PRO A 105 -2.75 3.80 16.77
N PHE A 106 -3.78 3.02 16.51
CA PHE A 106 -3.80 1.57 16.73
C PHE A 106 -4.44 0.81 15.57
N LEU A 107 -4.16 -0.50 15.48
CA LEU A 107 -4.74 -1.36 14.48
C LEU A 107 -6.23 -1.54 14.71
N GLN A 108 -7.04 -1.22 13.70
CA GLN A 108 -8.48 -1.54 13.71
C GLN A 108 -8.79 -2.46 12.55
N TYR A 109 -9.53 -3.51 12.80
CA TYR A 109 -10.10 -4.36 11.77
C TYR A 109 -11.61 -4.30 11.81
N PHE A 110 -12.23 -4.18 10.63
CA PHE A 110 -13.68 -4.04 10.51
C PHE A 110 -14.32 -5.38 10.21
N VAL A 111 -15.10 -5.89 11.16
CA VAL A 111 -15.67 -7.23 11.08
C VAL A 111 -16.92 -7.32 10.20
N ASN A 112 -17.64 -6.23 9.98
CA ASN A 112 -18.88 -6.17 9.18
C ASN A 112 -18.62 -6.18 7.68
N GLN A 113 -18.01 -7.27 7.20
CA GLN A 113 -17.61 -7.42 5.79
C GLN A 113 -18.80 -7.65 4.86
N GLU A 114 -19.95 -8.08 5.33
CA GLU A 114 -21.19 -8.17 4.55
C GLU A 114 -21.48 -6.85 3.83
N ARG A 115 -21.39 -5.74 4.57
CA ARG A 115 -21.57 -4.40 4.01
C ARG A 115 -20.47 -4.01 3.02
N LEU A 116 -19.24 -4.52 3.20
CA LEU A 116 -18.15 -4.29 2.25
C LEU A 116 -18.52 -4.91 0.89
N PHE A 117 -19.03 -6.13 0.88
CA PHE A 117 -19.43 -6.81 -0.36
C PHE A 117 -20.65 -6.16 -1.01
N GLU A 118 -21.63 -5.68 -0.22
CA GLU A 118 -22.75 -4.87 -0.74
C GLU A 118 -22.24 -3.62 -1.49
N GLU A 119 -21.30 -2.86 -0.91
CA GLU A 119 -20.71 -1.70 -1.58
C GLU A 119 -19.87 -2.08 -2.83
N LEU A 120 -19.24 -3.25 -2.85
CA LEU A 120 -18.55 -3.78 -4.03
C LEU A 120 -19.54 -4.18 -5.13
N ASP A 121 -20.65 -4.83 -4.78
CA ASP A 121 -21.70 -5.20 -5.74
C ASP A 121 -22.31 -3.96 -6.40
N ASP A 122 -22.53 -2.89 -5.63
CA ASP A 122 -23.04 -1.61 -6.16
C ASP A 122 -22.08 -1.01 -7.20
N ILE A 123 -20.76 -1.00 -6.93
CA ILE A 123 -19.80 -0.43 -7.88
C ILE A 123 -19.60 -1.32 -9.11
N VAL A 124 -19.59 -2.64 -8.94
CA VAL A 124 -19.47 -3.61 -10.05
C VAL A 124 -20.70 -3.54 -10.96
N SER A 125 -21.88 -3.38 -10.39
CA SER A 125 -23.14 -3.20 -11.13
C SER A 125 -23.21 -1.86 -11.84
N SER A 126 -22.50 -0.85 -11.34
CA SER A 126 -22.39 0.46 -11.99
C SER A 126 -21.62 0.35 -13.32
N ARG A 127 -22.19 0.91 -14.38
CA ARG A 127 -21.51 0.98 -15.68
C ARG A 127 -20.66 2.24 -15.87
N ARG A 128 -20.52 3.07 -14.83
CA ARG A 128 -19.78 4.34 -14.89
C ARG A 128 -18.98 4.57 -13.60
N PRO A 129 -17.65 4.73 -13.68
CA PRO A 129 -16.80 4.50 -14.86
C PRO A 129 -16.80 3.04 -15.31
N PRO A 130 -16.37 2.75 -16.57
CA PRO A 130 -16.46 1.39 -17.12
C PRO A 130 -15.55 0.38 -16.42
N PHE A 131 -14.50 0.84 -15.72
CA PHE A 131 -13.52 -0.01 -15.06
C PHE A 131 -13.04 0.58 -13.73
N HIS A 132 -12.72 -0.28 -12.76
CA HIS A 132 -12.25 0.14 -11.45
C HIS A 132 -10.97 -0.59 -11.03
N ARG A 133 -10.03 0.15 -10.47
CA ARG A 133 -8.85 -0.36 -9.77
C ARG A 133 -9.03 -0.11 -8.28
N ILE A 134 -9.12 -1.19 -7.53
CA ILE A 134 -9.43 -1.18 -6.10
C ILE A 134 -8.29 -1.82 -5.34
N GLY A 135 -7.89 -1.27 -4.20
CA GLY A 135 -6.89 -1.91 -3.35
C GLY A 135 -7.06 -1.62 -1.88
N THR A 136 -6.48 -2.47 -1.07
CA THR A 136 -6.59 -2.43 0.39
C THR A 136 -5.39 -1.76 1.09
N GLY A 137 -4.35 -1.38 0.34
CA GLY A 137 -3.02 -1.06 0.86
C GLY A 137 -2.75 0.42 1.21
N GLU A 138 -3.77 1.31 1.29
CA GLU A 138 -3.53 2.72 1.57
C GLU A 138 -3.65 3.08 3.06
N PHE A 139 -4.64 2.54 3.77
CA PHE A 139 -4.86 2.79 5.20
C PHE A 139 -4.26 1.71 6.10
N THR A 140 -3.73 0.65 5.50
CA THR A 140 -3.05 -0.47 6.11
C THR A 140 -2.06 -1.09 5.11
N ASP A 141 -1.35 -2.12 5.47
CA ASP A 141 -0.71 -3.03 4.51
C ASP A 141 -1.69 -4.15 4.20
N SER A 142 -1.84 -4.52 2.94
CA SER A 142 -2.90 -5.45 2.51
C SER A 142 -2.79 -6.84 3.15
N LEU A 143 -1.58 -7.32 3.42
CA LEU A 143 -1.36 -8.71 3.86
C LEU A 143 -1.00 -8.86 5.36
N ILE A 144 -0.97 -7.77 6.13
CA ILE A 144 -0.68 -7.90 7.57
C ILE A 144 -1.81 -8.59 8.35
N TRP A 145 -3.02 -8.61 7.79
CA TRP A 145 -4.20 -9.16 8.43
C TRP A 145 -4.34 -10.68 8.23
N GLU A 146 -3.63 -11.23 7.24
CA GLU A 146 -3.71 -12.66 6.87
C GLU A 146 -3.52 -13.64 8.03
N PRO A 147 -2.62 -13.39 9.01
CA PRO A 147 -2.45 -14.30 10.12
C PRO A 147 -3.66 -14.41 11.09
N TRP A 148 -4.62 -13.48 11.00
CA TRP A 148 -5.69 -13.38 12.00
C TRP A 148 -7.10 -13.41 11.41
N THR A 149 -7.30 -12.83 10.23
CA THR A 149 -8.63 -12.59 9.65
C THR A 149 -8.75 -13.07 8.20
N GLU A 150 -7.65 -13.47 7.58
CA GLU A 150 -7.55 -14.04 6.23
C GLU A 150 -8.43 -13.34 5.17
N PRO A 151 -8.39 -11.99 5.04
CA PRO A 151 -9.28 -11.26 4.13
C PRO A 151 -9.13 -11.69 2.68
N SER A 152 -7.97 -12.20 2.27
CA SER A 152 -7.74 -12.68 0.91
C SER A 152 -8.63 -13.86 0.54
N ARG A 153 -9.02 -14.72 1.52
CA ARG A 153 -9.89 -15.89 1.26
C ARG A 153 -11.28 -15.50 0.75
N SER A 154 -11.77 -14.32 1.10
CA SER A 154 -13.05 -13.81 0.62
C SER A 154 -12.89 -12.84 -0.56
N LEU A 155 -11.91 -11.94 -0.49
CA LEU A 155 -11.72 -10.92 -1.51
C LEU A 155 -11.22 -11.51 -2.85
N VAL A 156 -10.20 -12.36 -2.84
CA VAL A 156 -9.60 -12.86 -4.08
C VAL A 156 -10.61 -13.63 -4.93
N PRO A 157 -11.37 -14.62 -4.41
CA PRO A 157 -12.40 -15.30 -5.19
C PRO A 157 -13.56 -14.40 -5.63
N TYR A 158 -13.94 -13.41 -4.82
CA TYR A 158 -14.95 -12.42 -5.22
C TYR A 158 -14.51 -11.65 -6.49
N PHE A 159 -13.28 -11.11 -6.47
CA PHE A 159 -12.75 -10.37 -7.63
C PHE A 159 -12.51 -11.29 -8.84
N ALA A 160 -12.19 -12.56 -8.63
CA ALA A 160 -12.00 -13.53 -9.71
C ALA A 160 -13.23 -13.67 -10.63
N GLN A 161 -14.43 -13.41 -10.11
CA GLN A 161 -15.70 -13.48 -10.86
C GLN A 161 -16.04 -12.17 -11.58
N GLN A 162 -15.20 -11.14 -11.47
CA GLN A 162 -15.51 -9.82 -12.00
C GLN A 162 -14.76 -9.53 -13.31
N ASP A 163 -15.44 -8.90 -14.28
CA ASP A 163 -14.83 -8.60 -15.57
C ASP A 163 -14.35 -7.16 -15.72
N ARG A 164 -14.74 -6.26 -14.80
CA ARG A 164 -14.54 -4.81 -14.93
C ARG A 164 -13.89 -4.18 -13.72
N VAL A 165 -13.28 -4.98 -12.88
CA VAL A 165 -12.58 -4.52 -11.68
C VAL A 165 -11.37 -5.40 -11.41
N VAL A 166 -10.32 -4.81 -10.88
CA VAL A 166 -9.16 -5.54 -10.35
C VAL A 166 -8.90 -5.16 -8.90
N LEU A 167 -8.45 -6.13 -8.13
CA LEU A 167 -7.96 -5.94 -6.77
C LEU A 167 -6.45 -5.77 -6.78
N GLU A 168 -5.91 -4.80 -6.05
CA GLU A 168 -4.48 -4.70 -5.76
C GLU A 168 -4.23 -4.97 -4.28
N LEU A 169 -3.40 -5.96 -3.98
CA LEU A 169 -2.90 -6.28 -2.65
C LEU A 169 -1.46 -5.76 -2.52
N LYS A 170 -1.31 -4.56 -1.94
CA LYS A 170 0.00 -3.89 -1.81
C LYS A 170 0.62 -4.14 -0.44
N THR A 171 1.86 -4.64 -0.42
CA THR A 171 2.50 -5.09 0.82
C THR A 171 4.00 -4.80 0.90
N LYS A 172 4.53 -4.88 2.13
CA LYS A 172 5.96 -4.98 2.45
C LYS A 172 6.30 -6.27 3.22
N THR A 173 5.36 -7.25 3.23
CA THR A 173 5.61 -8.58 3.81
C THR A 173 6.17 -9.54 2.78
N SER A 174 6.57 -10.72 3.22
CA SER A 174 6.84 -11.90 2.38
C SER A 174 5.88 -13.05 2.68
N SER A 175 4.87 -12.82 3.52
CA SER A 175 3.88 -13.82 3.90
C SER A 175 2.77 -13.84 2.87
N VAL A 176 2.87 -14.74 1.89
CA VAL A 176 1.96 -14.86 0.75
C VAL A 176 1.29 -16.23 0.64
N GLU A 177 1.61 -17.16 1.56
CA GLU A 177 1.17 -18.54 1.44
C GLU A 177 -0.36 -18.68 1.39
N ASN A 178 -1.09 -17.80 2.06
CA ASN A 178 -2.55 -17.77 2.02
C ASN A 178 -3.14 -17.47 0.61
N LEU A 179 -2.32 -16.99 -0.32
CA LEU A 179 -2.73 -16.71 -1.70
C LEU A 179 -2.59 -17.92 -2.63
N ARG A 180 -1.84 -18.95 -2.23
CA ARG A 180 -1.37 -20.02 -3.11
C ARG A 180 -2.49 -20.78 -3.82
N GLU A 181 -3.56 -21.10 -3.12
CA GLU A 181 -4.64 -21.97 -3.63
C GLU A 181 -5.93 -21.22 -3.92
N LEU A 182 -5.87 -19.86 -3.93
CA LEU A 182 -7.05 -19.07 -4.18
C LEU A 182 -7.30 -18.95 -5.70
N GLU A 183 -8.56 -19.13 -6.09
CA GLU A 183 -9.00 -18.84 -7.45
C GLU A 183 -8.99 -17.34 -7.66
N HIS A 184 -8.06 -16.85 -8.48
CA HIS A 184 -7.87 -15.39 -8.69
C HIS A 184 -8.17 -14.94 -10.11
N ASN A 185 -8.25 -15.85 -11.10
CA ASN A 185 -8.53 -15.54 -12.51
C ASN A 185 -7.73 -14.33 -13.05
N LYS A 186 -6.53 -14.10 -12.53
CA LYS A 186 -5.67 -12.92 -12.78
C LYS A 186 -6.31 -11.57 -12.39
N LYS A 187 -7.47 -11.53 -11.72
CA LYS A 187 -8.15 -10.30 -11.31
C LYS A 187 -7.56 -9.66 -10.05
N THR A 188 -6.65 -10.36 -9.38
CA THR A 188 -5.91 -9.84 -8.22
C THR A 188 -4.45 -9.62 -8.58
N ILE A 189 -4.00 -8.38 -8.45
CA ILE A 189 -2.62 -7.94 -8.64
C ILE A 189 -1.94 -7.96 -7.27
N VAL A 190 -0.86 -8.73 -7.12
CA VAL A 190 -0.07 -8.69 -5.88
C VAL A 190 1.09 -7.71 -6.07
N ALA A 191 1.19 -6.73 -5.18
CA ALA A 191 2.08 -5.60 -5.35
C ALA A 191 3.06 -5.45 -4.17
N TRP A 192 4.32 -5.16 -4.47
CA TRP A 192 5.32 -4.89 -3.44
C TRP A 192 5.85 -3.46 -3.53
N SER A 193 5.89 -2.79 -2.36
CA SER A 193 6.76 -1.63 -2.22
C SER A 193 8.21 -2.08 -2.10
N LEU A 194 9.09 -1.46 -2.88
CA LEU A 194 10.51 -1.82 -2.95
C LEU A 194 11.40 -0.63 -2.58
N ASN A 195 12.43 -0.92 -1.81
CA ASN A 195 13.53 0.00 -1.50
C ASN A 195 14.86 -0.76 -1.41
N PRO A 196 16.00 -0.08 -1.60
CA PRO A 196 17.31 -0.69 -1.40
C PRO A 196 17.48 -1.21 0.04
N PRO A 197 18.32 -2.26 0.24
CA PRO A 197 18.52 -2.86 1.57
C PRO A 197 18.93 -1.88 2.67
N VAL A 198 19.67 -0.82 2.33
CA VAL A 198 20.08 0.22 3.28
C VAL A 198 18.87 1.00 3.79
N ILE A 199 17.93 1.34 2.92
CA ILE A 199 16.69 2.03 3.31
C ILE A 199 15.78 1.10 4.11
N ILE A 200 15.60 -0.14 3.67
CA ILE A 200 14.79 -1.13 4.40
C ILE A 200 15.31 -1.27 5.84
N ARG A 201 16.62 -1.46 6.01
CA ARG A 201 17.24 -1.64 7.33
C ARG A 201 17.10 -0.42 8.24
N ASN A 202 17.23 0.78 7.68
CA ASN A 202 17.30 2.01 8.49
C ASN A 202 15.91 2.61 8.72
N GLU A 203 14.99 2.50 7.76
CA GLU A 203 13.74 3.24 7.74
C GLU A 203 12.48 2.37 7.75
N GLU A 204 12.58 1.06 7.46
CA GLU A 204 11.40 0.18 7.34
C GLU A 204 11.40 -0.92 8.40
N ARG A 205 11.27 -0.56 9.69
CA ARG A 205 11.25 -1.52 10.79
C ARG A 205 10.07 -2.49 10.70
N GLY A 206 10.33 -3.77 10.91
CA GLY A 206 9.28 -4.80 10.93
C GLY A 206 8.77 -5.22 9.56
N THR A 207 9.42 -4.79 8.47
CA THR A 207 9.10 -5.23 7.12
C THR A 207 9.99 -6.41 6.70
N ALA A 208 9.60 -7.11 5.63
CA ALA A 208 10.44 -8.12 5.01
C ALA A 208 11.67 -7.50 4.33
N SER A 209 12.78 -8.24 4.26
CA SER A 209 13.94 -7.81 3.49
C SER A 209 13.63 -7.72 1.99
N MET A 210 14.38 -6.92 1.24
CA MET A 210 14.22 -6.79 -0.23
C MET A 210 14.20 -8.16 -0.93
N ARG A 211 15.17 -9.03 -0.62
CA ARG A 211 15.24 -10.38 -1.21
C ARG A 211 14.04 -11.27 -0.82
N ALA A 212 13.50 -11.12 0.38
CA ALA A 212 12.31 -11.86 0.79
C ALA A 212 11.07 -11.40 0.01
N ARG A 213 10.92 -10.07 -0.22
CA ARG A 213 9.84 -9.52 -1.05
C ARG A 213 9.95 -10.01 -2.50
N LEU A 214 11.15 -10.01 -3.09
CA LEU A 214 11.36 -10.49 -4.47
C LEU A 214 11.09 -11.99 -4.60
N ARG A 215 11.49 -12.81 -3.61
CA ARG A 215 11.14 -14.25 -3.61
C ARG A 215 9.64 -14.46 -3.50
N ALA A 216 8.95 -13.72 -2.64
CA ALA A 216 7.50 -13.79 -2.52
C ALA A 216 6.80 -13.36 -3.83
N ALA A 217 7.33 -12.35 -4.52
CA ALA A 217 6.84 -11.93 -5.83
C ALA A 217 7.01 -13.05 -6.88
N ALA A 218 8.17 -13.70 -6.93
CA ALA A 218 8.40 -14.84 -7.82
C ALA A 218 7.50 -16.05 -7.50
N GLN A 219 7.17 -16.28 -6.22
CA GLN A 219 6.20 -17.29 -5.83
C GLN A 219 4.78 -16.95 -6.34
N CYS A 220 4.33 -15.71 -6.15
CA CYS A 220 3.04 -15.29 -6.66
C CYS A 220 2.98 -15.33 -8.20
N GLU A 221 4.08 -14.98 -8.89
CA GLU A 221 4.20 -15.17 -10.34
C GLU A 221 4.02 -16.64 -10.75
N ALA A 222 4.69 -17.55 -10.05
CA ALA A 222 4.58 -19.00 -10.30
C ALA A 222 3.15 -19.54 -10.06
N TRP A 223 2.38 -18.89 -9.18
CA TRP A 223 0.96 -19.20 -8.96
C TRP A 223 0.04 -18.51 -9.99
N GLY A 224 0.57 -17.70 -10.90
CA GLY A 224 -0.15 -17.05 -11.98
C GLY A 224 -0.72 -15.66 -11.66
N TYR A 225 -0.39 -15.08 -10.51
CA TYR A 225 -0.82 -13.71 -10.17
C TYR A 225 -0.10 -12.67 -11.03
N PRO A 226 -0.80 -11.69 -11.60
CA PRO A 226 -0.18 -10.47 -12.12
C PRO A 226 0.50 -9.70 -10.99
N LEU A 227 1.63 -9.05 -11.29
CA LEU A 227 2.45 -8.35 -10.30
C LEU A 227 2.47 -6.85 -10.53
N ALA A 228 2.68 -6.07 -9.45
CA ALA A 228 3.02 -4.66 -9.55
C ALA A 228 4.10 -4.28 -8.54
N PHE A 229 4.83 -3.21 -8.83
CA PHE A 229 5.89 -2.74 -7.95
C PHE A 229 5.79 -1.24 -7.71
N HIS A 230 6.01 -0.84 -6.46
CA HIS A 230 5.94 0.55 -6.02
C HIS A 230 7.28 0.97 -5.43
N PHE A 231 8.02 1.78 -6.17
CA PHE A 231 9.16 2.51 -5.63
C PHE A 231 8.63 3.83 -5.04
N ASP A 232 7.85 3.72 -3.99
CA ASP A 232 7.22 4.83 -3.27
C ASP A 232 7.31 4.59 -1.75
N PRO A 233 8.19 5.35 -1.04
CA PRO A 233 8.97 6.48 -1.53
C PRO A 233 10.34 6.08 -2.10
N LEU A 234 10.75 6.76 -3.17
CA LEU A 234 12.15 6.86 -3.58
C LEU A 234 12.86 7.86 -2.67
N ILE A 235 13.98 7.48 -2.09
CA ILE A 235 14.72 8.29 -1.11
C ILE A 235 16.11 8.63 -1.66
N LEU A 236 16.45 9.93 -1.64
CA LEU A 236 17.78 10.42 -2.02
C LEU A 236 18.74 10.32 -0.83
N TYR A 237 19.90 9.71 -1.07
CA TYR A 237 21.01 9.59 -0.13
C TYR A 237 22.31 9.35 -0.92
N GLU A 238 23.45 9.44 -0.29
CA GLU A 238 24.73 9.16 -0.96
C GLU A 238 24.80 7.73 -1.47
N GLY A 239 25.02 7.54 -2.78
CA GLY A 239 25.06 6.23 -3.44
C GLY A 239 23.69 5.67 -3.86
N TRP A 240 22.59 6.43 -3.75
CA TRP A 240 21.24 5.99 -4.12
C TRP A 240 21.14 5.47 -5.57
N GLU A 241 21.86 6.06 -6.49
CA GLU A 241 21.84 5.66 -7.91
C GLU A 241 22.26 4.20 -8.09
N LYS A 242 23.43 3.87 -7.55
CA LYS A 242 23.97 2.52 -7.61
C LYS A 242 23.05 1.49 -6.94
N ASP A 243 22.48 1.86 -5.81
CA ASP A 243 21.64 0.95 -5.04
C ASP A 243 20.28 0.73 -5.69
N TYR A 244 19.62 1.77 -6.24
CA TYR A 244 18.38 1.60 -6.98
C TYR A 244 18.58 0.92 -8.35
N GLU A 245 19.65 1.25 -9.08
CA GLU A 245 19.97 0.54 -10.33
C GLU A 245 20.13 -0.96 -10.07
N ARG A 246 20.90 -1.33 -9.03
CA ARG A 246 21.05 -2.73 -8.64
C ARG A 246 19.72 -3.36 -8.26
N LEU A 247 18.87 -2.68 -7.49
CA LEU A 247 17.55 -3.18 -7.12
C LEU A 247 16.66 -3.42 -8.36
N VAL A 248 16.68 -2.51 -9.33
CA VAL A 248 15.95 -2.70 -10.60
C VAL A 248 16.47 -3.94 -11.36
N ARG A 249 17.79 -4.14 -11.43
CA ARG A 249 18.37 -5.36 -12.05
C ARG A 249 17.95 -6.62 -11.30
N GLU A 250 18.03 -6.63 -9.96
CA GLU A 250 17.61 -7.78 -9.14
C GLU A 250 16.12 -8.08 -9.32
N LEU A 251 15.25 -7.06 -9.44
CA LEU A 251 13.82 -7.24 -9.71
C LEU A 251 13.61 -8.07 -11.00
N PHE A 252 14.19 -7.65 -12.13
CA PHE A 252 13.99 -8.33 -13.41
C PHE A 252 14.78 -9.65 -13.56
N THR A 253 15.66 -9.97 -12.61
CA THR A 253 16.24 -11.31 -12.47
C THR A 253 15.28 -12.27 -11.76
N CYS A 254 14.42 -11.75 -10.89
CA CYS A 254 13.51 -12.56 -10.06
C CYS A 254 12.15 -12.79 -10.69
N VAL A 255 11.63 -11.85 -11.49
CA VAL A 255 10.29 -11.88 -12.08
C VAL A 255 10.31 -11.45 -13.54
N SER A 256 9.39 -11.99 -14.33
CA SER A 256 9.22 -11.67 -15.74
C SER A 256 8.63 -10.29 -15.95
N ALA A 257 9.23 -9.47 -16.80
CA ALA A 257 8.68 -8.17 -17.18
C ALA A 257 7.26 -8.26 -17.77
N GLN A 258 6.97 -9.37 -18.46
CA GLN A 258 5.67 -9.62 -19.10
C GLN A 258 4.53 -9.83 -18.10
N ASN A 259 4.84 -10.16 -16.84
CA ASN A 259 3.85 -10.35 -15.79
C ASN A 259 3.67 -9.11 -14.90
N ILE A 260 4.38 -8.02 -15.20
CA ILE A 260 4.30 -6.77 -14.43
C ILE A 260 3.25 -5.84 -15.06
N VAL A 261 2.16 -5.60 -14.33
CA VAL A 261 1.06 -4.73 -14.75
C VAL A 261 1.51 -3.27 -14.76
N TRP A 262 2.17 -2.82 -13.70
CA TRP A 262 2.76 -1.46 -13.61
C TRP A 262 3.91 -1.37 -12.60
N ILE A 263 4.71 -0.35 -12.80
CA ILE A 263 5.70 0.11 -11.83
C ILE A 263 5.39 1.57 -11.48
N SER A 264 5.08 1.83 -10.22
CA SER A 264 4.87 3.19 -9.72
C SER A 264 6.17 3.78 -9.16
N LEU A 265 6.43 5.03 -9.48
CA LEU A 265 7.54 5.79 -8.95
C LEU A 265 7.00 6.99 -8.16
N GLY A 266 7.40 7.12 -6.91
CA GLY A 266 7.03 8.25 -6.06
C GLY A 266 8.21 8.74 -5.22
N SER A 267 8.67 9.96 -5.41
CA SER A 267 9.73 10.53 -4.58
C SER A 267 9.24 10.77 -3.15
N PHE A 268 10.15 10.68 -2.19
CA PHE A 268 9.81 10.91 -0.80
C PHE A 268 9.15 12.27 -0.59
N ARG A 269 8.00 12.24 0.05
CA ARG A 269 7.18 13.38 0.41
C ARG A 269 6.51 13.14 1.76
N PHE A 270 6.32 14.17 2.54
CA PHE A 270 5.73 14.02 3.87
C PHE A 270 4.95 15.26 4.30
N MET A 271 3.92 15.05 5.13
CA MET A 271 3.22 16.14 5.80
C MET A 271 4.15 16.79 6.83
N PRO A 272 4.16 18.12 6.98
CA PRO A 272 4.99 18.80 8.00
C PRO A 272 4.83 18.22 9.41
N SER A 273 3.62 17.77 9.76
CA SER A 273 3.33 17.12 11.06
C SER A 273 4.07 15.81 11.30
N LEU A 274 4.53 15.13 10.25
CA LEU A 274 5.30 13.88 10.38
C LEU A 274 6.75 14.13 10.83
N LYS A 275 7.32 15.29 10.51
CA LYS A 275 8.72 15.62 10.82
C LYS A 275 9.06 15.51 12.32
N PRO A 276 8.28 16.12 13.26
CA PRO A 276 8.55 15.95 14.69
C PRO A 276 8.39 14.50 15.17
N ILE A 277 7.47 13.73 14.59
CA ILE A 277 7.29 12.31 14.91
C ILE A 277 8.54 11.52 14.54
N ILE A 278 9.06 11.70 13.32
CA ILE A 278 10.30 11.03 12.88
C ILE A 278 11.47 11.42 13.77
N ARG A 279 11.66 12.70 14.06
CA ARG A 279 12.75 13.17 14.93
C ARG A 279 12.70 12.53 16.32
N LYS A 280 11.52 12.38 16.90
CA LYS A 280 11.32 11.79 18.22
C LYS A 280 11.55 10.28 18.23
N ARG A 281 10.96 9.56 17.26
CA ARG A 281 10.90 8.09 17.25
C ARG A 281 12.07 7.43 16.53
N PHE A 282 12.65 8.10 15.52
CA PHE A 282 13.69 7.57 14.64
C PHE A 282 14.91 8.47 14.61
N GLN A 283 15.55 8.62 15.77
CA GLN A 283 16.67 9.57 15.98
C GLN A 283 17.87 9.37 15.03
N LYS A 284 18.04 8.17 14.49
CA LYS A 284 19.10 7.84 13.52
C LYS A 284 18.69 8.10 12.07
N SER A 285 17.40 8.32 11.79
CA SER A 285 16.91 8.59 10.44
C SER A 285 17.43 9.93 9.93
N ARG A 286 17.82 9.94 8.67
CA ARG A 286 18.30 11.14 7.96
C ARG A 286 17.37 11.60 6.85
N ILE A 287 16.29 10.87 6.59
CA ILE A 287 15.41 11.10 5.44
C ILE A 287 14.73 12.47 5.42
N ILE A 288 14.57 13.12 6.57
CA ILE A 288 13.91 14.43 6.69
C ILE A 288 14.85 15.64 6.64
N TYR A 289 16.15 15.42 6.41
CA TYR A 289 17.19 16.46 6.43
C TYR A 289 17.72 16.84 5.02
N GLY A 290 17.04 16.38 3.96
CA GLY A 290 17.32 16.81 2.58
C GLY A 290 16.75 18.19 2.25
N GLU A 291 16.94 18.62 1.02
CA GLU A 291 16.36 19.84 0.47
C GLU A 291 14.89 19.62 0.12
N PHE A 292 14.01 20.07 0.99
CA PHE A 292 12.57 19.96 0.80
C PHE A 292 11.92 21.33 0.66
N ILE A 293 10.98 21.42 -0.27
CA ILE A 293 10.11 22.57 -0.50
C ILE A 293 8.65 22.14 -0.33
N PRO A 294 7.75 23.04 0.10
CA PRO A 294 6.33 22.74 0.13
C PRO A 294 5.78 22.56 -1.29
N GLY A 295 5.04 21.47 -1.51
CA GLY A 295 4.28 21.22 -2.72
C GLY A 295 2.92 21.93 -2.70
N LEU A 296 2.19 21.85 -3.82
CA LEU A 296 0.85 22.43 -3.96
C LEU A 296 -0.19 21.79 -3.01
N ASP A 297 0.10 20.61 -2.50
CA ASP A 297 -0.71 19.86 -1.53
C ASP A 297 -0.24 20.05 -0.07
N GLY A 298 0.66 20.99 0.17
CA GLY A 298 1.23 21.26 1.50
C GLY A 298 2.23 20.21 2.00
N LYS A 299 2.46 19.13 1.26
CA LYS A 299 3.49 18.15 1.60
C LYS A 299 4.88 18.69 1.25
N MET A 300 5.84 18.41 2.12
CA MET A 300 7.25 18.64 1.83
C MET A 300 7.75 17.66 0.78
N ARG A 301 8.41 18.15 -0.27
CA ARG A 301 8.91 17.36 -1.41
C ARG A 301 10.34 17.75 -1.73
N TYR A 302 11.12 16.84 -2.29
CA TYR A 302 12.42 17.22 -2.87
C TYR A 302 12.24 18.33 -3.91
N PHE A 303 13.26 19.16 -4.09
CA PHE A 303 13.30 20.18 -5.12
C PHE A 303 13.03 19.58 -6.51
N LYS A 304 12.22 20.25 -7.33
CA LYS A 304 11.70 19.68 -8.59
C LYS A 304 12.77 19.12 -9.53
N PRO A 305 13.92 19.80 -9.78
CA PRO A 305 15.00 19.24 -10.60
C PRO A 305 15.55 17.91 -10.09
N LEU A 306 15.68 17.74 -8.76
CA LEU A 306 16.12 16.49 -8.15
C LEU A 306 15.12 15.37 -8.39
N ARG A 307 13.81 15.67 -8.28
CA ARG A 307 12.77 14.68 -8.56
C ARG A 307 12.77 14.26 -10.03
N ILE A 308 12.91 15.19 -10.95
CA ILE A 308 12.99 14.92 -12.40
C ILE A 308 14.19 14.03 -12.70
N GLU A 309 15.35 14.32 -12.15
CA GLU A 309 16.55 13.49 -12.34
C GLU A 309 16.37 12.10 -11.78
N LEU A 310 15.84 11.96 -10.56
CA LEU A 310 15.53 10.69 -9.91
C LEU A 310 14.61 9.83 -10.79
N TYR A 311 13.49 10.39 -11.24
CA TYR A 311 12.54 9.68 -12.07
C TYR A 311 13.09 9.30 -13.44
N ARG A 312 13.87 10.20 -14.07
CA ARG A 312 14.52 9.93 -15.36
C ARG A 312 15.49 8.76 -15.26
N LYS A 313 16.33 8.70 -14.24
CA LYS A 313 17.26 7.60 -14.01
C LYS A 313 16.52 6.29 -13.74
N MET A 314 15.55 6.29 -12.82
CA MET A 314 14.74 5.12 -12.55
C MET A 314 14.04 4.59 -13.81
N ALA A 315 13.39 5.48 -14.57
CA ALA A 315 12.74 5.08 -15.81
C ALA A 315 13.72 4.54 -16.86
N ALA A 316 14.92 5.13 -16.98
CA ALA A 316 15.95 4.65 -17.89
C ALA A 316 16.42 3.23 -17.52
N TRP A 317 16.69 2.96 -16.24
CA TRP A 317 17.10 1.62 -15.79
C TRP A 317 15.99 0.58 -15.99
N ILE A 318 14.73 0.93 -15.73
CA ILE A 318 13.60 0.05 -15.96
C ILE A 318 13.42 -0.22 -17.47
N ARG A 319 13.43 0.83 -18.29
CA ARG A 319 13.25 0.72 -19.75
C ARG A 319 14.35 -0.09 -20.46
N ALA A 320 15.58 -0.03 -19.94
CA ALA A 320 16.69 -0.82 -20.46
C ALA A 320 16.48 -2.35 -20.32
N LEU A 321 15.68 -2.78 -19.33
CA LEU A 321 15.40 -4.19 -19.04
C LEU A 321 13.97 -4.59 -19.44
N ALA A 322 13.03 -3.65 -19.43
CA ALA A 322 11.61 -3.87 -19.68
C ALA A 322 11.00 -2.65 -20.41
N PRO A 323 11.24 -2.54 -21.73
CA PRO A 323 10.81 -1.37 -22.52
C PRO A 323 9.30 -1.11 -22.50
N ASP A 324 8.48 -2.16 -22.40
CA ASP A 324 7.02 -2.10 -22.53
C ASP A 324 6.28 -2.02 -21.19
N VAL A 325 6.97 -2.17 -20.05
CA VAL A 325 6.33 -2.10 -18.74
C VAL A 325 5.73 -0.72 -18.50
N MET A 326 4.48 -0.68 -18.03
CA MET A 326 3.81 0.56 -17.65
C MET A 326 4.50 1.21 -16.45
N ILE A 327 5.09 2.40 -16.64
CA ILE A 327 5.67 3.22 -15.57
C ILE A 327 4.76 4.43 -15.35
N TYR A 328 4.45 4.73 -14.10
CA TYR A 328 3.73 5.95 -13.76
C TYR A 328 4.27 6.65 -12.51
N PHE A 329 3.98 7.94 -12.40
CA PHE A 329 4.32 8.75 -11.24
C PHE A 329 3.09 8.97 -10.35
N CYS A 330 3.26 8.76 -9.06
CA CYS A 330 2.24 9.06 -8.08
C CYS A 330 2.34 10.53 -7.64
N MET A 331 1.27 11.31 -7.83
CA MET A 331 1.16 12.70 -7.37
C MET A 331 2.27 13.61 -7.93
N GLU A 332 2.51 13.62 -9.23
CA GLU A 332 3.44 14.55 -9.89
C GLU A 332 2.74 15.42 -10.92
N ASP A 333 3.29 16.61 -11.17
CA ASP A 333 2.77 17.56 -12.15
C ASP A 333 3.23 17.21 -13.58
N GLN A 334 2.55 17.77 -14.56
CA GLN A 334 2.81 17.52 -15.99
C GLN A 334 4.24 17.87 -16.43
N GLU A 335 4.86 18.89 -15.81
CA GLU A 335 6.25 19.25 -16.13
C GLU A 335 7.22 18.12 -15.75
N VAL A 336 7.01 17.52 -14.57
CA VAL A 336 7.83 16.38 -14.13
C VAL A 336 7.64 15.19 -15.07
N TRP A 337 6.40 14.89 -15.48
CA TRP A 337 6.11 13.85 -16.45
C TRP A 337 6.83 14.08 -17.78
N LYS A 338 6.67 15.27 -18.36
CA LYS A 338 7.27 15.61 -19.65
C LYS A 338 8.79 15.57 -19.63
N ARG A 339 9.41 16.10 -18.57
CA ARG A 339 10.87 16.17 -18.45
C ARG A 339 11.51 14.82 -18.09
N ALA A 340 10.81 13.93 -17.40
CA ALA A 340 11.33 12.64 -17.00
C ALA A 340 11.01 11.51 -17.99
N LEU A 341 9.82 11.51 -18.62
CA LEU A 341 9.35 10.45 -19.52
C LEU A 341 9.14 10.90 -20.97
N GLY A 342 9.22 12.21 -21.26
CA GLY A 342 9.07 12.77 -22.62
C GLY A 342 7.62 12.99 -23.07
N PHE A 343 6.61 12.70 -22.23
CA PHE A 343 5.18 12.89 -22.52
C PHE A 343 4.43 13.30 -21.26
N ILE A 344 3.18 13.76 -21.42
CA ILE A 344 2.24 13.89 -20.31
C ILE A 344 1.12 12.86 -20.47
N PRO A 345 0.50 12.36 -19.38
CA PRO A 345 -0.55 11.35 -19.45
C PRO A 345 -1.73 11.77 -20.34
N GLU A 346 -2.06 13.04 -20.37
CA GLU A 346 -3.15 13.60 -21.19
C GLU A 346 -2.96 13.36 -22.69
N ASP A 347 -1.71 13.33 -23.16
CA ASP A 347 -1.36 12.99 -24.55
C ASP A 347 -1.77 11.56 -24.94
N ARG A 348 -2.05 10.72 -23.92
CA ARG A 348 -2.40 9.30 -24.03
C ARG A 348 -3.77 8.97 -23.43
N GLY A 349 -4.65 9.94 -23.34
CA GLY A 349 -6.00 9.78 -22.80
C GLY A 349 -6.11 9.84 -21.27
N GLY A 350 -5.04 10.28 -20.58
CA GLY A 350 -4.98 10.41 -19.14
C GLY A 350 -4.40 9.18 -18.41
N LEU A 351 -3.87 9.42 -17.21
CA LEU A 351 -3.25 8.35 -16.41
C LEU A 351 -4.23 7.21 -16.06
N PRO A 352 -5.51 7.46 -15.70
CA PRO A 352 -6.46 6.38 -15.47
C PRO A 352 -6.54 5.41 -16.64
N ARG A 353 -6.76 5.92 -17.87
CA ARG A 353 -6.86 5.10 -19.07
C ARG A 353 -5.60 4.28 -19.34
N MET A 354 -4.42 4.86 -19.19
CA MET A 354 -3.14 4.15 -19.38
C MET A 354 -3.01 2.96 -18.42
N LEU A 355 -3.45 3.12 -17.17
CA LEU A 355 -3.44 2.06 -16.16
C LEU A 355 -4.51 1.00 -16.43
N ASP A 356 -5.71 1.41 -16.89
CA ASP A 356 -6.79 0.50 -17.25
C ASP A 356 -6.38 -0.38 -18.45
N GLU A 357 -5.78 0.21 -19.49
CA GLU A 357 -5.23 -0.53 -20.64
C GLU A 357 -4.14 -1.51 -20.23
N SER A 358 -3.30 -1.16 -19.24
CA SER A 358 -2.32 -2.08 -18.70
C SER A 358 -2.97 -3.22 -17.92
N ALA A 359 -3.95 -2.93 -17.08
CA ALA A 359 -4.73 -3.95 -16.37
C ALA A 359 -5.44 -4.90 -17.33
N ALA A 360 -6.05 -4.37 -18.40
CA ALA A 360 -6.74 -5.20 -19.41
C ALA A 360 -5.80 -6.22 -20.05
N ARG A 361 -4.58 -5.81 -20.39
CA ARG A 361 -3.58 -6.71 -21.00
C ARG A 361 -3.14 -7.86 -20.10
N HIS A 362 -3.03 -7.62 -18.79
CA HIS A 362 -2.46 -8.58 -17.85
C HIS A 362 -3.52 -9.37 -17.07
N CYS A 363 -4.67 -8.74 -16.80
CA CYS A 363 -5.70 -9.29 -15.92
C CYS A 363 -6.91 -9.85 -16.68
N GLY A 364 -6.94 -9.75 -18.03
CA GLY A 364 -8.06 -10.25 -18.83
C GLY A 364 -9.39 -9.58 -18.48
N VAL A 365 -9.37 -8.30 -18.14
CA VAL A 365 -10.57 -7.48 -17.86
C VAL A 365 -11.01 -6.68 -19.06
N VAL A 366 -12.27 -6.27 -19.07
CA VAL A 366 -12.87 -5.42 -20.12
C VAL A 366 -12.87 -3.97 -19.64
N ILE A 367 -12.36 -3.02 -20.46
CA ILE A 367 -12.28 -1.58 -20.18
C ILE A 367 -13.17 -0.77 -21.13
#